data_e6cda24879d70b0207997ab72f51b67d
#
_entry.id   e6cda24879d70b0207997ab72f51b67d
#
_cell.length_a   1.000
_cell.length_b   1.000
_cell.length_c   1.000
_cell.angle_alpha   90.00
_cell.angle_beta   90.00
_cell.angle_gamma   90.00
#
_symmetry.space_group_name_H-M   'P 1'
#
loop_
_entity.id
_entity.type
_entity.pdbx_description
1 polymer ?
#
loop_
_entity_poly.entity_id
_entity_poly.type
_entity_poly.pdbx_seq_one_letter_code
_entity_poly.pdbx_strand_id
1 'polypeptide(L)'
;MATKINIRTLLEAGCHFGHQTRRWNPKMKPFIFGERNGIYILDLKQTILDADQAYTFVKNVAKGGNVLFVGTKQQAQEAGKNAAERANMPYINQRWLGGMLTNFVTIRSRINRMEELEAMVEDGRMAVLPKKEQAVLGKELTKLQTNLGGARDMKGLPQALFVIDTKREENAIKEAQRLNIPVVALIDTNSDPDEVEYGIPCNDDAISAVTLMCELMADACLAGSGKEQVSEAEMAAEPKAE
;
A
#
# COMPACT_ATOMS: atom_id res chain seq x y z
N MET A 1 8.38 17.12 -12.51
CA MET A 1 9.05 16.03 -13.28
C MET A 1 7.94 15.12 -13.74
N ALA A 2 7.88 14.79 -15.03
CA ALA A 2 6.85 13.88 -15.54
C ALA A 2 7.09 12.50 -14.92
N THR A 3 6.03 11.87 -14.43
CA THR A 3 6.05 10.48 -13.99
C THR A 3 6.62 9.59 -15.10
N LYS A 4 7.42 8.60 -14.75
CA LYS A 4 7.99 7.61 -15.72
C LYS A 4 6.91 6.75 -16.40
N ILE A 5 5.63 6.99 -16.11
CA ILE A 5 4.49 6.25 -16.65
C ILE A 5 4.03 6.86 -17.97
N ASN A 6 3.85 6.01 -18.97
CA ASN A 6 3.28 6.37 -20.26
C ASN A 6 2.12 5.42 -20.62
N ILE A 7 1.32 5.81 -21.62
CA ILE A 7 0.14 5.02 -22.05
C ILE A 7 0.54 3.58 -22.41
N ARG A 8 1.71 3.38 -23.02
CA ARG A 8 2.16 2.06 -23.46
C ARG A 8 2.43 1.15 -22.25
N THR A 9 3.15 1.64 -21.24
CA THR A 9 3.43 0.87 -20.01
C THR A 9 2.15 0.52 -19.26
N LEU A 10 1.17 1.44 -19.21
CA LEU A 10 -0.14 1.19 -18.61
C LEU A 10 -0.94 0.14 -19.37
N LEU A 11 -0.90 0.16 -20.70
CA LEU A 11 -1.57 -0.84 -21.55
C LEU A 11 -0.94 -2.23 -21.36
N GLU A 12 0.38 -2.31 -21.39
CA GLU A 12 1.14 -3.56 -21.19
C GLU A 12 0.90 -4.16 -19.80
N ALA A 13 0.76 -3.32 -18.76
CA ALA A 13 0.43 -3.74 -17.41
C ALA A 13 -1.06 -4.10 -17.24
N GLY A 14 -1.93 -3.76 -18.19
CA GLY A 14 -3.37 -4.05 -18.11
C GLY A 14 -4.15 -3.11 -17.19
N CYS A 15 -3.65 -1.92 -16.92
CA CYS A 15 -4.29 -0.92 -16.06
C CYS A 15 -5.66 -0.44 -16.60
N HIS A 16 -5.91 -0.60 -17.90
CA HIS A 16 -7.12 -0.14 -18.57
C HIS A 16 -8.33 -1.05 -18.39
N PHE A 17 -8.15 -2.29 -17.92
CA PHE A 17 -9.27 -3.19 -17.68
C PHE A 17 -9.96 -2.85 -16.37
N GLY A 18 -11.28 -2.67 -16.44
CA GLY A 18 -12.13 -2.57 -15.26
C GLY A 18 -12.94 -3.83 -15.03
N HIS A 19 -13.97 -3.73 -14.21
CA HIS A 19 -14.87 -4.82 -13.89
C HIS A 19 -15.99 -4.98 -14.95
N GLN A 20 -16.73 -6.09 -14.83
CA GLN A 20 -17.93 -6.32 -15.65
C GLN A 20 -18.94 -5.20 -15.47
N THR A 21 -19.65 -4.84 -16.55
CA THR A 21 -20.63 -3.74 -16.59
C THR A 21 -21.70 -3.79 -15.50
N ARG A 22 -22.11 -4.99 -15.07
CA ARG A 22 -23.09 -5.17 -13.98
C ARG A 22 -22.60 -4.80 -12.58
N ARG A 23 -21.27 -4.63 -12.38
CA ARG A 23 -20.66 -4.36 -11.07
C ARG A 23 -20.15 -2.94 -10.90
N TRP A 24 -20.36 -2.08 -11.90
CA TRP A 24 -19.80 -0.75 -11.90
C TRP A 24 -20.52 0.20 -10.94
N ASN A 25 -19.82 1.26 -10.53
CA ASN A 25 -20.40 2.38 -9.83
C ASN A 25 -20.69 3.52 -10.84
N PRO A 26 -21.91 4.05 -10.90
CA PRO A 26 -22.24 5.17 -11.82
C PRO A 26 -21.35 6.41 -11.65
N LYS A 27 -20.82 6.66 -10.46
CA LYS A 27 -19.90 7.77 -10.19
C LYS A 27 -18.56 7.62 -10.92
N MET A 28 -18.19 6.41 -11.33
CA MET A 28 -16.98 6.14 -12.12
C MET A 28 -17.13 6.50 -13.61
N LYS A 29 -18.32 6.92 -14.04
CA LYS A 29 -18.58 7.28 -15.46
C LYS A 29 -17.56 8.25 -16.06
N PRO A 30 -17.07 9.31 -15.38
CA PRO A 30 -16.05 10.22 -15.93
C PRO A 30 -14.70 9.55 -16.24
N PHE A 31 -14.38 8.43 -15.58
CA PHE A 31 -13.11 7.71 -15.70
C PHE A 31 -13.18 6.54 -16.69
N ILE A 32 -14.35 6.28 -17.29
CA ILE A 32 -14.57 5.17 -18.21
C ILE A 32 -14.45 5.68 -19.65
N PHE A 33 -13.53 5.11 -20.42
CA PHE A 33 -13.35 5.37 -21.85
C PHE A 33 -14.45 4.72 -22.68
N GLY A 34 -14.88 3.51 -22.32
CA GLY A 34 -15.89 2.77 -23.07
C GLY A 34 -16.10 1.36 -22.51
N GLU A 35 -16.85 0.55 -23.30
CA GLU A 35 -17.14 -0.84 -22.98
C GLU A 35 -16.67 -1.75 -24.12
N ARG A 36 -16.10 -2.90 -23.77
CA ARG A 36 -15.73 -3.95 -24.71
C ARG A 36 -15.97 -5.34 -24.10
N ASN A 37 -16.74 -6.16 -24.79
CA ASN A 37 -17.06 -7.54 -24.37
C ASN A 37 -17.67 -7.62 -22.94
N GLY A 38 -18.52 -6.66 -22.55
CA GLY A 38 -19.16 -6.63 -21.22
C GLY A 38 -18.23 -6.22 -20.07
N ILE A 39 -17.06 -5.63 -20.39
CA ILE A 39 -16.08 -5.11 -19.43
C ILE A 39 -15.87 -3.63 -19.73
N TYR A 40 -15.86 -2.79 -18.71
CA TYR A 40 -15.51 -1.38 -18.86
C TYR A 40 -14.00 -1.21 -19.06
N ILE A 41 -13.65 -0.23 -19.87
CA ILE A 41 -12.28 0.19 -20.14
C ILE A 41 -12.07 1.57 -19.49
N LEU A 42 -11.06 1.68 -18.65
CA LEU A 42 -10.67 2.93 -18.00
C LEU A 42 -9.91 3.86 -18.96
N ASP A 43 -10.09 5.18 -18.79
CA ASP A 43 -9.36 6.18 -19.57
C ASP A 43 -7.94 6.37 -19.00
N LEU A 44 -6.97 5.82 -19.70
CA LEU A 44 -5.56 5.92 -19.32
C LEU A 44 -4.98 7.34 -19.35
N LYS A 45 -5.59 8.26 -20.07
CA LYS A 45 -5.17 9.67 -20.05
C LYS A 45 -5.48 10.27 -18.67
N GLN A 46 -6.67 9.99 -18.15
CA GLN A 46 -7.04 10.41 -16.81
C GLN A 46 -6.18 9.71 -15.76
N THR A 47 -5.92 8.40 -15.93
CA THR A 47 -5.00 7.67 -15.04
C THR A 47 -3.64 8.35 -14.90
N ILE A 48 -3.04 8.82 -16.00
CA ILE A 48 -1.74 9.51 -15.98
C ILE A 48 -1.83 10.83 -15.21
N LEU A 49 -2.88 11.63 -15.45
CA LEU A 49 -3.06 12.92 -14.80
C LEU A 49 -3.23 12.75 -13.29
N ASP A 50 -4.10 11.83 -12.88
CA ASP A 50 -4.40 11.58 -11.46
C ASP A 50 -3.21 10.91 -10.75
N ALA A 51 -2.49 10.02 -11.44
CA ALA A 51 -1.26 9.42 -10.92
C ALA A 51 -0.15 10.46 -10.70
N ASP A 52 -0.03 11.47 -11.56
CA ASP A 52 0.95 12.56 -11.40
C ASP A 52 0.61 13.47 -10.21
N GLN A 53 -0.68 13.76 -10.02
CA GLN A 53 -1.16 14.49 -8.84
C GLN A 53 -0.88 13.70 -7.54
N ALA A 54 -1.24 12.42 -7.53
CA ALA A 54 -1.00 11.52 -6.40
C ALA A 54 0.49 11.38 -6.09
N TYR A 55 1.33 11.22 -7.11
CA TYR A 55 2.79 11.18 -6.98
C TYR A 55 3.33 12.45 -6.31
N THR A 56 2.89 13.60 -6.80
CA THR A 56 3.33 14.90 -6.24
C THR A 56 2.91 15.06 -4.78
N PHE A 57 1.69 14.64 -4.44
CA PHE A 57 1.18 14.65 -3.08
C PHE A 57 2.01 13.72 -2.18
N VAL A 58 2.15 12.44 -2.55
CA VAL A 58 2.92 11.43 -1.79
C VAL A 58 4.37 11.87 -1.58
N LYS A 59 5.02 12.41 -2.63
CA LYS A 59 6.36 12.98 -2.54
C LYS A 59 6.46 14.09 -1.49
N ASN A 60 5.46 14.96 -1.41
CA ASN A 60 5.46 16.04 -0.42
C ASN A 60 5.25 15.52 1.00
N VAL A 61 4.37 14.52 1.19
CA VAL A 61 4.16 13.87 2.48
C VAL A 61 5.44 13.17 2.96
N ALA A 62 6.11 12.46 2.06
CA ALA A 62 7.30 11.67 2.39
C ALA A 62 8.55 12.51 2.78
N LYS A 63 8.52 13.84 2.63
CA LYS A 63 9.62 14.74 3.10
C LYS A 63 9.84 14.69 4.61
N GLY A 64 8.82 14.37 5.38
CA GLY A 64 8.92 14.32 6.85
C GLY A 64 7.86 13.45 7.50
N GLY A 65 7.09 12.71 6.72
CA GLY A 65 6.01 11.85 7.18
C GLY A 65 6.06 10.44 6.59
N ASN A 66 5.21 9.58 7.12
CA ASN A 66 5.06 8.22 6.66
C ASN A 66 3.79 8.07 5.84
N VAL A 67 3.87 7.27 4.78
CA VAL A 67 2.73 6.82 3.97
C VAL A 67 2.51 5.34 4.28
N LEU A 68 1.31 5.00 4.77
CA LEU A 68 0.95 3.61 5.07
C LEU A 68 0.38 2.95 3.81
N PHE A 69 1.07 1.90 3.34
CA PHE A 69 0.61 1.07 2.22
C PHE A 69 -0.40 0.04 2.71
N VAL A 70 -1.59 0.01 2.12
CA VAL A 70 -2.69 -0.89 2.50
C VAL A 70 -3.17 -1.66 1.30
N GLY A 71 -3.06 -3.00 1.37
CA GLY A 71 -3.51 -3.87 0.29
C GLY A 71 -3.62 -5.31 0.76
N THR A 72 -4.82 -5.71 1.21
CA THR A 72 -5.07 -7.07 1.72
C THR A 72 -5.54 -8.04 0.63
N LYS A 73 -5.78 -7.54 -0.59
CA LYS A 73 -6.12 -8.36 -1.75
C LYS A 73 -4.92 -9.23 -2.14
N GLN A 74 -5.15 -10.49 -2.48
CA GLN A 74 -4.07 -11.45 -2.79
C GLN A 74 -3.11 -10.92 -3.87
N GLN A 75 -3.64 -10.21 -4.87
CA GLN A 75 -2.86 -9.61 -5.96
C GLN A 75 -2.01 -8.41 -5.49
N ALA A 76 -2.39 -7.78 -4.37
CA ALA A 76 -1.74 -6.60 -3.82
C ALA A 76 -0.74 -6.90 -2.70
N GLN A 77 -0.86 -8.05 -2.04
CA GLN A 77 -0.12 -8.40 -0.82
C GLN A 77 1.40 -8.31 -1.00
N GLU A 78 1.91 -8.90 -2.05
CA GLU A 78 3.36 -8.96 -2.32
C GLU A 78 3.85 -7.66 -2.96
N ALA A 79 3.13 -7.14 -3.94
CA ALA A 79 3.47 -5.89 -4.61
C ALA A 79 3.51 -4.70 -3.64
N GLY A 80 2.47 -4.56 -2.80
CA GLY A 80 2.41 -3.52 -1.77
C GLY A 80 3.52 -3.64 -0.72
N LYS A 81 3.81 -4.88 -0.26
CA LYS A 81 4.90 -5.14 0.67
C LYS A 81 6.26 -4.73 0.08
N ASN A 82 6.60 -5.25 -1.10
CA ASN A 82 7.90 -5.00 -1.73
C ASN A 82 8.13 -3.51 -2.00
N ALA A 83 7.10 -2.81 -2.48
CA ALA A 83 7.15 -1.39 -2.73
C ALA A 83 7.34 -0.57 -1.43
N ALA A 84 6.61 -0.92 -0.37
CA ALA A 84 6.71 -0.27 0.92
C ALA A 84 8.08 -0.49 1.58
N GLU A 85 8.58 -1.74 1.57
CA GLU A 85 9.91 -2.07 2.09
C GLU A 85 11.02 -1.32 1.34
N ARG A 86 10.94 -1.26 -0.01
CA ARG A 86 11.87 -0.48 -0.84
C ARG A 86 11.88 1.01 -0.46
N ALA A 87 10.70 1.56 -0.16
CA ALA A 87 10.55 2.95 0.23
C ALA A 87 10.80 3.21 1.72
N ASN A 88 11.05 2.18 2.52
CA ASN A 88 11.13 2.23 3.99
C ASN A 88 9.86 2.86 4.61
N MET A 89 8.70 2.44 4.12
CA MET A 89 7.38 2.87 4.56
C MET A 89 6.62 1.70 5.21
N PRO A 90 5.74 1.97 6.18
CA PRO A 90 4.93 0.93 6.80
C PRO A 90 3.89 0.37 5.82
N TYR A 91 3.50 -0.90 6.04
CA TYR A 91 2.48 -1.55 5.23
C TYR A 91 1.59 -2.51 6.02
N ILE A 92 0.38 -2.73 5.49
CA ILE A 92 -0.57 -3.76 5.94
C ILE A 92 -1.02 -4.53 4.71
N ASN A 93 -0.62 -5.81 4.63
CA ASN A 93 -0.86 -6.64 3.46
C ASN A 93 -1.67 -7.92 3.73
N GLN A 94 -2.05 -8.22 4.98
CA GLN A 94 -2.82 -9.43 5.28
C GLN A 94 -4.26 -9.12 5.67
N ARG A 95 -4.44 -8.37 6.72
CA ARG A 95 -5.77 -8.01 7.21
C ARG A 95 -5.74 -6.67 7.91
N TRP A 96 -6.65 -5.77 7.53
CA TRP A 96 -6.90 -4.57 8.31
C TRP A 96 -7.57 -4.92 9.63
N LEU A 97 -6.95 -4.58 10.73
CA LEU A 97 -7.55 -4.76 12.06
C LEU A 97 -8.35 -3.51 12.39
N GLY A 98 -9.63 -3.68 12.75
CA GLY A 98 -10.45 -2.55 13.17
C GLY A 98 -9.79 -1.79 14.33
N GLY A 99 -9.76 -0.46 14.22
CA GLY A 99 -9.06 0.40 15.18
C GLY A 99 -7.58 0.62 14.87
N MET A 100 -7.11 0.22 13.70
CA MET A 100 -5.70 0.35 13.29
C MET A 100 -5.19 1.79 13.39
N LEU A 101 -6.04 2.75 13.04
CA LEU A 101 -5.76 4.18 13.16
C LEU A 101 -6.53 4.78 14.34
N THR A 102 -7.82 4.52 14.44
CA THR A 102 -8.70 5.13 15.45
C THR A 102 -8.42 4.66 16.88
N ASN A 103 -7.77 3.52 17.06
CA ASN A 103 -7.32 3.00 18.36
C ASN A 103 -5.83 2.61 18.33
N PHE A 104 -5.01 3.51 17.78
CA PHE A 104 -3.59 3.27 17.56
C PHE A 104 -2.82 2.91 18.84
N VAL A 105 -3.21 3.44 19.99
CA VAL A 105 -2.59 3.09 21.28
C VAL A 105 -2.67 1.59 21.57
N THR A 106 -3.81 0.97 21.32
CA THR A 106 -3.98 -0.48 21.48
C THR A 106 -3.16 -1.25 20.44
N ILE A 107 -3.13 -0.78 19.20
CA ILE A 107 -2.30 -1.39 18.15
C ILE A 107 -0.82 -1.33 18.52
N ARG A 108 -0.32 -0.19 19.00
CA ARG A 108 1.06 -0.04 19.45
C ARG A 108 1.38 -0.99 20.63
N SER A 109 0.46 -1.17 21.57
CA SER A 109 0.60 -2.16 22.64
C SER A 109 0.74 -3.58 22.08
N ARG A 110 0.02 -3.95 21.00
CA ARG A 110 0.17 -5.25 20.34
C ARG A 110 1.49 -5.41 19.60
N ILE A 111 1.99 -4.33 19.00
CA ILE A 111 3.32 -4.31 18.37
C ILE A 111 4.40 -4.51 19.45
N ASN A 112 4.32 -3.79 20.58
CA ASN A 112 5.25 -3.98 21.69
C ASN A 112 5.21 -5.42 22.23
N ARG A 113 4.02 -6.03 22.29
CA ARG A 113 3.87 -7.44 22.66
C ARG A 113 4.54 -8.39 21.66
N MET A 114 4.48 -8.09 20.38
CA MET A 114 5.18 -8.84 19.33
C MET A 114 6.70 -8.76 19.54
N GLU A 115 7.23 -7.56 19.77
CA GLU A 115 8.65 -7.30 20.03
C GLU A 115 9.13 -8.04 21.31
N GLU A 116 8.31 -8.04 22.37
CA GLU A 116 8.58 -8.79 23.60
C GLU A 116 8.68 -10.30 23.35
N LEU A 117 7.72 -10.87 22.58
CA LEU A 117 7.72 -12.29 22.27
C LEU A 117 8.91 -12.68 21.39
N GLU A 118 9.32 -11.82 20.46
CA GLU A 118 10.53 -12.03 19.65
C GLU A 118 11.78 -12.05 20.54
N ALA A 119 11.93 -11.08 21.43
CA ALA A 119 13.02 -11.05 22.40
C ALA A 119 13.05 -12.31 23.30
N MET A 120 11.87 -12.82 23.71
CA MET A 120 11.77 -14.08 24.46
C MET A 120 12.24 -15.31 23.66
N VAL A 121 12.10 -15.29 22.34
CA VAL A 121 12.64 -16.35 21.47
C VAL A 121 14.16 -16.23 21.37
N GLU A 122 14.67 -15.02 21.14
CA GLU A 122 16.10 -14.75 20.93
C GLU A 122 16.95 -15.02 22.17
N ASP A 123 16.47 -14.61 23.34
CA ASP A 123 17.19 -14.78 24.63
C ASP A 123 16.95 -16.15 25.28
N GLY A 124 16.17 -17.03 24.64
CA GLY A 124 15.92 -18.40 25.11
C GLY A 124 14.91 -18.55 26.25
N ARG A 125 14.32 -17.46 26.77
CA ARG A 125 13.29 -17.51 27.81
C ARG A 125 12.07 -18.34 27.36
N MET A 126 11.73 -18.35 26.08
CA MET A 126 10.65 -19.18 25.56
C MET A 126 10.92 -20.67 25.68
N ALA A 127 12.18 -21.10 25.53
CA ALA A 127 12.57 -22.51 25.62
C ALA A 127 12.45 -23.11 27.03
N VAL A 128 12.47 -22.28 28.08
CA VAL A 128 12.34 -22.69 29.48
C VAL A 128 10.89 -22.96 29.87
N LEU A 129 9.93 -22.46 29.15
CA LEU A 129 8.49 -22.62 29.40
C LEU A 129 8.00 -24.04 29.08
N PRO A 130 6.89 -24.49 29.71
CA PRO A 130 6.26 -25.76 29.34
C PRO A 130 5.89 -25.79 27.85
N LYS A 131 6.03 -26.94 27.18
CA LYS A 131 5.74 -27.09 25.73
C LYS A 131 4.37 -26.57 25.29
N LYS A 132 3.36 -26.68 26.15
CA LYS A 132 2.00 -26.16 25.88
C LYS A 132 2.00 -24.63 25.78
N GLU A 133 2.70 -23.93 26.68
CA GLU A 133 2.83 -22.49 26.69
C GLU A 133 3.65 -21.99 25.50
N GLN A 134 4.77 -22.66 25.21
CA GLN A 134 5.55 -22.36 23.98
C GLN A 134 4.68 -22.38 22.72
N ALA A 135 3.81 -23.40 22.60
CA ALA A 135 2.92 -23.53 21.43
C ALA A 135 1.86 -22.42 21.39
N VAL A 136 1.35 -21.97 22.53
CA VAL A 136 0.38 -20.85 22.59
C VAL A 136 1.03 -19.53 22.22
N LEU A 137 2.17 -19.20 22.86
CA LEU A 137 2.90 -17.97 22.60
C LEU A 137 3.48 -17.93 21.18
N GLY A 138 3.95 -19.06 20.65
CA GLY A 138 4.41 -19.17 19.26
C GLY A 138 3.30 -18.87 18.25
N LYS A 139 2.08 -19.37 18.47
CA LYS A 139 0.92 -19.04 17.64
C LYS A 139 0.52 -17.55 17.75
N GLU A 140 0.59 -16.99 18.97
CA GLU A 140 0.36 -15.56 19.18
C GLU A 140 1.37 -14.73 18.39
N LEU A 141 2.66 -15.02 18.51
CA LEU A 141 3.74 -14.36 17.80
C LEU A 141 3.53 -14.40 16.28
N THR A 142 3.33 -15.60 15.72
CA THR A 142 3.09 -15.76 14.28
C THR A 142 1.91 -14.91 13.79
N LYS A 143 0.81 -14.88 14.55
CA LYS A 143 -0.36 -14.08 14.23
C LYS A 143 -0.08 -12.58 14.26
N LEU A 144 0.68 -12.11 15.25
CA LEU A 144 1.07 -10.70 15.37
C LEU A 144 2.02 -10.30 14.24
N GLN A 145 3.05 -11.10 13.96
CA GLN A 145 3.98 -10.87 12.85
C GLN A 145 3.28 -10.81 11.51
N THR A 146 2.35 -11.74 11.25
CA THR A 146 1.59 -11.78 10.01
C THR A 146 0.75 -10.53 9.80
N ASN A 147 0.08 -10.01 10.84
CA ASN A 147 -0.86 -8.90 10.69
C ASN A 147 -0.24 -7.51 10.95
N LEU A 148 0.80 -7.42 11.78
CA LEU A 148 1.35 -6.15 12.25
C LEU A 148 2.83 -5.97 11.92
N GLY A 149 3.49 -7.00 11.37
CA GLY A 149 4.93 -6.95 11.07
C GLY A 149 5.34 -5.75 10.21
N GLY A 150 4.53 -5.43 9.20
CA GLY A 150 4.79 -4.27 8.33
C GLY A 150 4.52 -2.91 8.97
N ALA A 151 3.86 -2.87 10.13
CA ALA A 151 3.59 -1.64 10.87
C ALA A 151 4.50 -1.47 12.10
N ARG A 152 5.53 -2.32 12.27
CA ARG A 152 6.45 -2.34 13.42
C ARG A 152 7.02 -0.95 13.72
N ASP A 153 7.54 -0.29 12.71
CA ASP A 153 8.27 0.97 12.84
C ASP A 153 7.37 2.22 12.95
N MET A 154 6.05 2.02 12.94
CA MET A 154 5.10 3.11 13.13
C MET A 154 5.13 3.62 14.57
N LYS A 155 5.71 4.80 14.78
CA LYS A 155 5.74 5.48 16.10
C LYS A 155 4.49 6.35 16.36
N GLY A 156 3.71 6.63 15.31
CA GLY A 156 2.52 7.46 15.35
C GLY A 156 1.62 7.20 14.14
N LEU A 157 0.54 7.96 14.02
CA LEU A 157 -0.36 7.89 12.87
C LEU A 157 0.37 8.27 11.58
N PRO A 158 0.09 7.61 10.46
CA PRO A 158 0.64 7.98 9.16
C PRO A 158 0.05 9.32 8.69
N GLN A 159 0.78 10.05 7.86
CA GLN A 159 0.36 11.32 7.30
C GLN A 159 -0.48 11.15 6.03
N ALA A 160 -0.42 9.99 5.40
CA ALA A 160 -1.30 9.59 4.30
C ALA A 160 -1.41 8.07 4.23
N LEU A 161 -2.48 7.58 3.60
CA LEU A 161 -2.65 6.18 3.21
C LEU A 161 -2.48 6.05 1.70
N PHE A 162 -1.85 4.95 1.26
CA PHE A 162 -1.97 4.46 -0.11
C PHE A 162 -2.73 3.14 -0.10
N VAL A 163 -3.92 3.12 -0.70
CA VAL A 163 -4.88 2.01 -0.60
C VAL A 163 -5.05 1.34 -1.96
N ILE A 164 -5.00 0.01 -1.97
CA ILE A 164 -5.23 -0.81 -3.16
C ILE A 164 -6.57 -1.53 -2.97
N ASP A 165 -7.52 -1.27 -3.88
CA ASP A 165 -8.92 -1.73 -3.83
C ASP A 165 -9.72 -1.09 -2.67
N THR A 166 -10.39 0.04 -2.99
CA THR A 166 -11.20 0.80 -2.02
C THR A 166 -12.38 0.00 -1.46
N LYS A 167 -12.96 -0.91 -2.25
CA LYS A 167 -14.07 -1.75 -1.80
C LYS A 167 -13.66 -2.73 -0.71
N ARG A 168 -12.48 -3.32 -0.85
CA ARG A 168 -11.96 -4.28 0.12
C ARG A 168 -11.47 -3.60 1.39
N GLU A 169 -10.86 -2.43 1.24
CA GLU A 169 -10.24 -1.68 2.33
C GLU A 169 -11.15 -0.55 2.88
N GLU A 170 -12.47 -0.67 2.72
CA GLU A 170 -13.48 0.31 3.17
C GLU A 170 -13.29 0.71 4.64
N ASN A 171 -12.91 -0.23 5.51
CA ASN A 171 -12.68 0.06 6.92
C ASN A 171 -11.45 0.96 7.13
N ALA A 172 -10.39 0.78 6.35
CA ALA A 172 -9.20 1.61 6.41
C ALA A 172 -9.52 3.05 5.99
N ILE A 173 -10.28 3.20 4.89
CA ILE A 173 -10.71 4.50 4.38
C ILE A 173 -11.61 5.22 5.40
N LYS A 174 -12.60 4.54 5.98
CA LYS A 174 -13.47 5.13 7.01
C LYS A 174 -12.71 5.58 8.25
N GLU A 175 -11.70 4.82 8.68
CA GLU A 175 -10.85 5.23 9.81
C GLU A 175 -9.99 6.43 9.45
N ALA A 176 -9.41 6.47 8.24
CA ALA A 176 -8.62 7.59 7.75
C ALA A 176 -9.46 8.88 7.66
N GLN A 177 -10.64 8.81 7.07
CA GLN A 177 -11.59 9.93 6.98
C GLN A 177 -11.96 10.48 8.37
N ARG A 178 -12.22 9.59 9.34
CA ARG A 178 -12.54 10.00 10.72
C ARG A 178 -11.42 10.79 11.38
N LEU A 179 -10.18 10.53 11.01
CA LEU A 179 -8.99 11.19 11.54
C LEU A 179 -8.44 12.29 10.61
N ASN A 180 -9.13 12.60 9.52
CA ASN A 180 -8.71 13.53 8.48
C ASN A 180 -7.31 13.20 7.93
N ILE A 181 -7.02 11.90 7.75
CA ILE A 181 -5.80 11.43 7.10
C ILE A 181 -6.12 11.26 5.62
N PRO A 182 -5.43 11.98 4.73
CA PRO A 182 -5.69 11.91 3.29
C PRO A 182 -5.37 10.52 2.72
N VAL A 183 -6.21 10.10 1.77
CA VAL A 183 -6.14 8.79 1.14
C VAL A 183 -5.83 8.95 -0.34
N VAL A 184 -4.75 8.31 -0.78
CA VAL A 184 -4.45 8.01 -2.18
C VAL A 184 -4.90 6.59 -2.45
N ALA A 185 -5.69 6.34 -3.49
CA ALA A 185 -6.17 4.98 -3.74
C ALA A 185 -6.23 4.63 -5.22
N LEU A 186 -6.02 3.34 -5.52
CA LEU A 186 -6.41 2.78 -6.81
C LEU A 186 -7.93 2.60 -6.82
N ILE A 187 -8.58 3.20 -7.82
CA ILE A 187 -10.03 3.13 -8.00
C ILE A 187 -10.35 2.39 -9.30
N ASP A 188 -10.98 1.23 -9.16
CA ASP A 188 -11.52 0.50 -10.31
C ASP A 188 -12.98 0.91 -10.57
N THR A 189 -13.58 0.42 -11.62
CA THR A 189 -14.93 0.79 -12.08
C THR A 189 -16.06 0.48 -11.08
N ASN A 190 -15.81 -0.35 -10.05
CA ASN A 190 -16.74 -0.65 -8.95
C ASN A 190 -16.57 0.23 -7.72
N SER A 191 -15.54 1.08 -7.68
CA SER A 191 -15.19 1.97 -6.57
C SER A 191 -16.07 3.21 -6.49
N ASP A 192 -16.07 3.89 -5.34
CA ASP A 192 -16.64 5.23 -5.19
C ASP A 192 -15.50 6.26 -5.17
N PRO A 193 -15.38 7.12 -6.20
CA PRO A 193 -14.29 8.10 -6.25
C PRO A 193 -14.40 9.19 -5.17
N ASP A 194 -15.58 9.42 -4.62
CA ASP A 194 -15.82 10.45 -3.60
C ASP A 194 -15.30 10.03 -2.21
N GLU A 195 -14.92 8.76 -2.04
CA GLU A 195 -14.40 8.26 -0.75
C GLU A 195 -12.92 8.59 -0.52
N VAL A 196 -12.21 9.08 -1.54
CA VAL A 196 -10.76 9.30 -1.47
C VAL A 196 -10.37 10.67 -2.05
N GLU A 197 -9.32 11.27 -1.49
CA GLU A 197 -8.84 12.59 -1.94
C GLU A 197 -8.06 12.52 -3.27
N TYR A 198 -7.33 11.43 -3.48
CA TYR A 198 -6.54 11.19 -4.69
C TYR A 198 -6.83 9.79 -5.25
N GLY A 199 -7.85 9.71 -6.09
CA GLY A 199 -8.20 8.46 -6.78
C GLY A 199 -7.41 8.30 -8.08
N ILE A 200 -6.75 7.16 -8.27
CA ILE A 200 -6.04 6.82 -9.50
C ILE A 200 -6.85 5.74 -10.22
N PRO A 201 -7.51 6.04 -11.34
CA PRO A 201 -8.26 5.04 -12.09
C PRO A 201 -7.33 3.95 -12.62
N CYS A 202 -7.46 2.74 -12.10
CA CYS A 202 -6.59 1.63 -12.45
C CYS A 202 -7.23 0.29 -12.11
N ASN A 203 -6.88 -0.74 -12.87
CA ASN A 203 -7.21 -2.13 -12.57
C ASN A 203 -6.56 -2.57 -11.26
N ASP A 204 -7.35 -3.02 -10.31
CA ASP A 204 -6.89 -3.52 -9.02
C ASP A 204 -6.83 -5.05 -8.91
N ASP A 205 -7.20 -5.77 -9.99
CA ASP A 205 -7.18 -7.23 -10.09
C ASP A 205 -5.91 -7.78 -10.76
N ALA A 206 -5.27 -7.01 -11.64
CA ALA A 206 -4.08 -7.44 -12.34
C ALA A 206 -2.82 -7.18 -11.51
N ILE A 207 -2.04 -8.23 -11.21
CA ILE A 207 -0.79 -8.12 -10.44
C ILE A 207 0.18 -7.12 -11.07
N SER A 208 0.31 -7.13 -12.41
CA SER A 208 1.20 -6.20 -13.14
C SER A 208 0.77 -4.74 -12.98
N ALA A 209 -0.54 -4.46 -13.03
CA ALA A 209 -1.07 -3.11 -12.85
C ALA A 209 -0.85 -2.61 -11.42
N VAL A 210 -1.17 -3.45 -10.44
CA VAL A 210 -0.96 -3.15 -9.02
C VAL A 210 0.53 -2.93 -8.72
N THR A 211 1.41 -3.80 -9.22
CA THR A 211 2.86 -3.67 -9.05
C THR A 211 3.37 -2.33 -9.60
N LEU A 212 2.99 -2.00 -10.84
CA LEU A 212 3.40 -0.74 -11.48
C LEU A 212 2.99 0.49 -10.64
N MET A 213 1.76 0.50 -10.11
CA MET A 213 1.29 1.61 -9.30
C MET A 213 1.91 1.65 -7.90
N CYS A 214 2.16 0.49 -7.29
CA CYS A 214 2.90 0.41 -6.02
C CYS A 214 4.33 0.93 -6.17
N GLU A 215 5.02 0.55 -7.25
CA GLU A 215 6.37 1.03 -7.55
C GLU A 215 6.39 2.55 -7.77
N LEU A 216 5.40 3.09 -8.48
CA LEU A 216 5.27 4.53 -8.67
C LEU A 216 5.14 5.27 -7.34
N MET A 217 4.31 4.78 -6.43
CA MET A 217 4.14 5.40 -5.12
C MET A 217 5.39 5.25 -4.24
N ALA A 218 6.09 4.13 -4.35
CA ALA A 218 7.37 3.95 -3.68
C ALA A 218 8.44 4.93 -4.21
N ASP A 219 8.51 5.14 -5.54
CA ASP A 219 9.38 6.14 -6.15
C ASP A 219 9.05 7.56 -5.65
N ALA A 220 7.77 7.88 -5.50
CA ALA A 220 7.34 9.15 -4.91
C ALA A 220 7.85 9.32 -3.46
N CYS A 221 7.76 8.26 -2.65
CA CYS A 221 8.26 8.26 -1.28
C CYS A 221 9.79 8.43 -1.23
N LEU A 222 10.53 7.74 -2.08
CA LEU A 222 11.99 7.86 -2.19
C LEU A 222 12.41 9.26 -2.63
N ALA A 223 11.74 9.80 -3.65
CA ALA A 223 11.99 11.17 -4.14
C ALA A 223 11.66 12.24 -3.07
N GLY A 224 10.69 11.99 -2.19
CA GLY A 224 10.35 12.86 -1.06
C GLY A 224 11.37 12.79 0.07
N SER A 225 11.81 11.58 0.43
CA SER A 225 12.77 11.34 1.52
C SER A 225 14.23 11.69 1.16
N GLY A 226 14.51 12.10 -0.07
CA GLY A 226 15.86 12.44 -0.54
C GLY A 226 16.79 11.24 -0.78
N LYS A 227 16.27 10.01 -0.70
CA LYS A 227 17.05 8.77 -0.87
C LYS A 227 17.25 8.36 -2.33
N GLU A 228 16.55 8.98 -3.27
CA GLU A 228 16.66 8.70 -4.70
C GLU A 228 18.09 8.97 -5.25
N GLN A 229 18.83 9.92 -4.65
CA GLN A 229 20.18 10.27 -5.07
C GLN A 229 21.26 9.27 -4.62
N VAL A 230 20.97 8.46 -3.58
CA VAL A 230 21.96 7.51 -3.03
C VAL A 230 22.00 6.22 -3.84
N SER A 231 20.86 5.74 -4.33
CA SER A 231 20.81 4.49 -5.11
C SER A 231 21.44 4.61 -6.50
N GLU A 232 21.32 5.76 -7.16
CA GLU A 232 22.00 6.00 -8.46
C GLU A 232 23.51 6.20 -8.29
N ALA A 233 23.94 6.80 -7.18
CA ALA A 233 25.36 6.98 -6.86
C ALA A 233 26.06 5.66 -6.45
N GLU A 234 25.37 4.78 -5.73
CA GLU A 234 25.88 3.45 -5.36
C GLU A 234 25.98 2.51 -6.57
N MET A 235 24.99 2.54 -7.49
CA MET A 235 25.03 1.75 -8.73
C MET A 235 26.12 2.25 -9.70
N ALA A 236 26.52 3.53 -9.62
CA ALA A 236 27.61 4.09 -10.40
C ALA A 236 29.01 3.83 -9.80
N ALA A 237 29.07 3.39 -8.53
CA ALA A 237 30.30 3.19 -7.77
C ALA A 237 30.78 1.72 -7.72
N GLU A 238 30.05 0.75 -8.31
CA GLU A 238 30.57 -0.60 -8.46
C GLU A 238 31.71 -0.62 -9.50
N PRO A 239 32.98 -0.90 -9.10
CA PRO A 239 34.08 -1.00 -10.03
C PRO A 239 33.85 -2.23 -10.91
N LYS A 240 33.84 -2.02 -12.22
CA LYS A 240 33.95 -3.12 -13.18
C LYS A 240 35.23 -3.90 -12.84
N ALA A 241 35.05 -5.08 -12.26
CA ALA A 241 36.14 -6.02 -12.08
C ALA A 241 36.62 -6.46 -13.48
N GLU A 242 37.87 -6.19 -13.75
CA GLU A 242 38.64 -6.73 -14.87
C GLU A 242 38.85 -8.23 -14.73
#